data_551b84d6eb85a311e58e02b2f331e337
#
_entry.id   551b84d6eb85a311e58e02b2f331e337
#
_cell.length_a   1.000
_cell.length_b   1.000
_cell.length_c   1.000
_cell.angle_alpha   90.00
_cell.angle_beta   90.00
_cell.angle_gamma   90.00
#
_symmetry.space_group_name_H-M   'P 1'
#
loop_
_entity.id
_entity.type
_entity.pdbx_description
1 polymer ?
#
loop_
_entity_poly.entity_id
_entity_poly.type
_entity_poly.pdbx_seq_one_letter_code
_entity_poly.pdbx_strand_id
1 'polypeptide(L)'
;MNECKYYDVVNDLLKFVLCELKEKNISISHFKIQKAIFKIKMELGQNHPLFDYLPFYWSEHGPFSDVVSKQFIELKNNNCIQYSSHTVFLDDKSFNDFSQVNKLIDEYPIINSISDGIFEDSNLFFNKFDEDIYLDYAPFSFMHPFKYVLYETTIDDELFSSLVSDNYLNVFYDCLSDLPHDKLLVDFSVLFSRLFSRLELINDENQFLNNWGYIIQPVQLSWLTFARWVRIHNHDGFYNDDIGSWKNELEKFIREDSP
;
A
#
# COMPACT_ATOMS: atom_id res chain seq x y z
N MET A 1 -3.71 -7.07 25.45
CA MET A 1 -2.30 -6.83 25.03
C MET A 1 -1.94 -5.38 25.37
N ASN A 2 -0.71 -5.08 25.79
CA ASN A 2 -0.36 -3.74 26.31
C ASN A 2 -0.07 -2.79 25.14
N GLU A 3 -0.95 -1.83 24.85
CA GLU A 3 -0.82 -0.88 23.71
C GLU A 3 0.56 -0.17 23.69
N CYS A 4 1.12 0.17 24.88
CA CYS A 4 2.46 0.75 24.96
C CYS A 4 3.53 -0.05 24.20
N LYS A 5 3.44 -1.37 24.21
CA LYS A 5 4.48 -2.23 23.62
C LYS A 5 4.53 -2.16 22.08
N TYR A 6 3.37 -1.95 21.42
CA TYR A 6 3.33 -1.73 19.96
C TYR A 6 4.06 -0.44 19.58
N TYR A 7 3.77 0.63 20.31
CA TYR A 7 4.38 1.94 20.04
C TYR A 7 5.90 1.91 20.27
N ASP A 8 6.37 1.23 21.30
CA ASP A 8 7.81 1.12 21.59
C ASP A 8 8.54 0.35 20.48
N VAL A 9 8.03 -0.82 20.09
CA VAL A 9 8.63 -1.65 19.03
C VAL A 9 8.64 -0.92 17.69
N VAL A 10 7.50 -0.32 17.30
CA VAL A 10 7.41 0.42 16.03
C VAL A 10 8.32 1.65 16.05
N ASN A 11 8.40 2.37 17.17
CA ASN A 11 9.27 3.53 17.32
C ASN A 11 10.76 3.15 17.17
N ASP A 12 11.19 2.07 17.81
CA ASP A 12 12.58 1.62 17.74
C ASP A 12 12.93 1.10 16.34
N LEU A 13 12.02 0.36 15.70
CA LEU A 13 12.21 -0.10 14.31
C LEU A 13 12.24 1.08 13.34
N LEU A 14 11.34 2.05 13.48
CA LEU A 14 11.32 3.24 12.62
C LEU A 14 12.61 4.06 12.75
N LYS A 15 13.11 4.27 13.97
CA LYS A 15 14.39 4.95 14.21
C LYS A 15 15.55 4.21 13.58
N PHE A 16 15.58 2.89 13.71
CA PHE A 16 16.58 2.04 13.07
C PHE A 16 16.54 2.22 11.55
N VAL A 17 15.37 2.06 10.93
CA VAL A 17 15.18 2.23 9.47
C VAL A 17 15.63 3.61 9.00
N LEU A 18 15.31 4.67 9.74
CA LEU A 18 15.74 6.03 9.41
C LEU A 18 17.28 6.21 9.51
N CYS A 19 17.93 5.55 10.45
CA CYS A 19 19.40 5.55 10.56
C CYS A 19 20.02 4.83 9.36
N GLU A 20 19.56 3.64 9.02
CA GLU A 20 20.01 2.88 7.85
C GLU A 20 19.87 3.68 6.55
N LEU A 21 18.72 4.32 6.34
CA LEU A 21 18.50 5.17 5.17
C LEU A 21 19.51 6.32 5.11
N LYS A 22 19.82 6.95 6.26
CA LYS A 22 20.78 8.04 6.32
C LYS A 22 22.21 7.55 6.08
N GLU A 23 22.63 6.44 6.69
CA GLU A 23 23.97 5.85 6.50
C GLU A 23 24.21 5.46 5.03
N LYS A 24 23.20 4.88 4.39
CA LYS A 24 23.25 4.49 2.97
C LYS A 24 23.00 5.65 2.01
N ASN A 25 22.76 6.87 2.54
CA ASN A 25 22.40 8.08 1.77
C ASN A 25 21.17 7.87 0.85
N ILE A 26 20.18 7.15 1.37
CA ILE A 26 18.93 6.83 0.69
C ILE A 26 17.84 7.81 1.15
N SER A 27 17.12 8.38 0.17
CA SER A 27 16.02 9.32 0.42
C SER A 27 14.74 8.83 -0.23
N ILE A 28 13.75 8.42 0.58
CA ILE A 28 12.46 7.89 0.11
C ILE A 28 11.28 8.53 0.85
N SER A 29 10.09 8.34 0.31
CA SER A 29 8.86 8.84 0.92
C SER A 29 8.49 8.05 2.19
N HIS A 30 7.71 8.66 3.07
CA HIS A 30 7.19 7.96 4.25
C HIS A 30 6.33 6.73 3.89
N PHE A 31 5.63 6.74 2.75
CA PHE A 31 4.89 5.58 2.26
C PHE A 31 5.84 4.42 1.89
N LYS A 32 6.98 4.71 1.27
CA LYS A 32 7.98 3.67 0.98
C LYS A 32 8.64 3.15 2.26
N ILE A 33 8.86 4.01 3.26
CA ILE A 33 9.36 3.56 4.57
C ILE A 33 8.33 2.63 5.24
N GLN A 34 7.04 2.93 5.18
CA GLN A 34 6.00 2.03 5.68
C GLN A 34 6.05 0.67 4.98
N LYS A 35 6.19 0.64 3.65
CA LYS A 35 6.31 -0.59 2.88
C LYS A 35 7.60 -1.37 3.19
N ALA A 36 8.71 -0.68 3.45
CA ALA A 36 9.94 -1.31 3.90
C ALA A 36 9.77 -1.97 5.27
N ILE A 37 9.13 -1.30 6.24
CA ILE A 37 8.81 -1.86 7.56
C ILE A 37 7.86 -3.07 7.42
N PHE A 38 6.88 -2.99 6.53
CA PHE A 38 5.99 -4.12 6.22
C PHE A 38 6.77 -5.30 5.65
N LYS A 39 7.70 -5.06 4.70
CA LYS A 39 8.54 -6.12 4.15
C LYS A 39 9.44 -6.74 5.22
N ILE A 40 10.03 -5.95 6.12
CA ILE A 40 10.76 -6.47 7.30
C ILE A 40 9.85 -7.40 8.11
N LYS A 41 8.61 -6.98 8.42
CA LYS A 41 7.64 -7.83 9.14
C LYS A 41 7.42 -9.16 8.43
N MET A 42 7.18 -9.14 7.12
CA MET A 42 6.88 -10.35 6.35
C MET A 42 8.08 -11.30 6.29
N GLU A 43 9.30 -10.77 6.12
CA GLU A 43 10.56 -11.55 6.12
C GLU A 43 10.88 -12.14 7.50
N LEU A 44 10.53 -11.47 8.60
CA LEU A 44 10.61 -12.05 9.95
C LEU A 44 9.72 -13.28 10.11
N GLY A 45 8.58 -13.30 9.42
CA GLY A 45 7.62 -14.39 9.45
C GLY A 45 6.75 -14.44 10.71
N GLN A 46 5.62 -15.12 10.61
CA GLN A 46 4.57 -15.16 11.66
C GLN A 46 5.03 -15.75 13.01
N ASN A 47 6.08 -16.56 13.02
CA ASN A 47 6.61 -17.16 14.24
C ASN A 47 7.59 -16.25 15.00
N HIS A 48 7.98 -15.11 14.43
CA HIS A 48 8.91 -14.19 15.07
C HIS A 48 8.21 -13.36 16.14
N PRO A 49 8.81 -13.15 17.34
CA PRO A 49 8.17 -12.43 18.44
C PRO A 49 7.71 -11.00 18.10
N LEU A 50 8.36 -10.34 17.14
CA LEU A 50 8.01 -8.98 16.74
C LEU A 50 6.86 -8.93 15.72
N PHE A 51 6.50 -10.04 15.08
CA PHE A 51 5.50 -10.03 14.01
C PHE A 51 4.18 -9.40 14.47
N ASP A 52 3.69 -9.81 15.65
CA ASP A 52 2.42 -9.30 16.20
C ASP A 52 2.51 -7.85 16.72
N TYR A 53 3.73 -7.32 16.93
CA TYR A 53 3.93 -5.93 17.35
C TYR A 53 4.06 -4.93 16.20
N LEU A 54 4.00 -5.39 14.96
CA LEU A 54 4.03 -4.57 13.75
C LEU A 54 2.64 -4.61 13.08
N PRO A 55 1.65 -3.81 13.57
CA PRO A 55 0.29 -3.88 13.07
C PRO A 55 0.17 -3.19 11.71
N PHE A 56 -0.41 -3.90 10.73
CA PHE A 56 -0.69 -3.40 9.39
C PHE A 56 -2.09 -3.79 8.93
N TYR A 57 -2.62 -3.01 8.01
CA TYR A 57 -3.77 -3.34 7.17
C TYR A 57 -3.49 -2.96 5.71
N TRP A 58 -4.27 -3.47 4.78
CA TRP A 58 -4.17 -3.09 3.39
C TRP A 58 -5.05 -1.86 3.10
N SER A 59 -4.43 -0.82 2.54
CA SER A 59 -5.09 0.40 2.09
C SER A 59 -5.05 0.51 0.56
N GLU A 60 -5.61 1.59 0.01
CA GLU A 60 -5.51 1.94 -1.41
C GLU A 60 -4.07 2.14 -1.91
N HIS A 61 -3.14 2.40 -1.00
CA HIS A 61 -1.71 2.58 -1.29
C HIS A 61 -0.85 1.35 -0.94
N GLY A 62 -1.48 0.23 -0.61
CA GLY A 62 -0.83 -0.99 -0.12
C GLY A 62 -0.82 -1.10 1.39
N PRO A 63 0.12 -1.87 1.96
CA PRO A 63 0.19 -2.06 3.40
C PRO A 63 0.46 -0.74 4.13
N PHE A 64 -0.32 -0.50 5.17
CA PHE A 64 -0.30 0.73 5.95
C PHE A 64 -0.45 0.45 7.44
N SER A 65 0.20 1.26 8.27
CA SER A 65 0.12 1.21 9.72
C SER A 65 -0.09 2.60 10.32
N ASP A 66 -1.21 2.78 11.01
CA ASP A 66 -1.48 4.01 11.76
C ASP A 66 -0.48 4.23 12.89
N VAL A 67 0.04 3.14 13.46
CA VAL A 67 1.06 3.22 14.52
C VAL A 67 2.35 3.81 13.95
N VAL A 68 2.81 3.33 12.79
CA VAL A 68 3.97 3.90 12.08
C VAL A 68 3.73 5.37 11.75
N SER A 69 2.54 5.71 11.22
CA SER A 69 2.19 7.10 10.89
C SER A 69 2.19 8.02 12.11
N LYS A 70 1.68 7.58 13.25
CA LYS A 70 1.72 8.34 14.50
C LYS A 70 3.16 8.58 14.95
N GLN A 71 4.03 7.56 14.86
CA GLN A 71 5.45 7.73 15.22
C GLN A 71 6.17 8.72 14.28
N PHE A 72 5.85 8.72 12.98
CA PHE A 72 6.36 9.75 12.06
C PHE A 72 5.95 11.17 12.49
N ILE A 73 4.69 11.36 12.87
CA ILE A 73 4.19 12.66 13.34
C ILE A 73 4.91 13.09 14.60
N GLU A 74 5.14 12.18 15.55
CA GLU A 74 5.87 12.46 16.78
C GLU A 74 7.34 12.85 16.51
N LEU A 75 8.05 12.11 15.66
CA LEU A 75 9.43 12.44 15.28
C LEU A 75 9.51 13.78 14.55
N LYS A 76 8.52 14.11 13.71
CA LYS A 76 8.43 15.42 13.05
C LYS A 76 8.21 16.55 14.07
N ASN A 77 7.27 16.39 14.99
CA ASN A 77 6.95 17.40 16.02
C ASN A 77 8.16 17.64 16.96
N ASN A 78 8.99 16.62 17.16
CA ASN A 78 10.23 16.71 17.93
C ASN A 78 11.43 17.21 17.11
N ASN A 79 11.21 17.61 15.84
CA ASN A 79 12.23 18.06 14.89
C ASN A 79 13.34 17.02 14.61
N CYS A 80 13.05 15.73 14.82
CA CYS A 80 14.00 14.65 14.52
C CYS A 80 14.07 14.36 13.02
N ILE A 81 12.98 14.59 12.31
CA ILE A 81 12.86 14.38 10.86
C ILE A 81 12.33 15.63 10.16
N GLN A 82 12.73 15.79 8.91
CA GLN A 82 12.28 16.85 8.02
C GLN A 82 11.72 16.25 6.73
N TYR A 83 10.86 17.00 6.07
CA TYR A 83 10.28 16.62 4.77
C TYR A 83 10.72 17.63 3.72
N SER A 84 11.18 17.13 2.57
CA SER A 84 11.40 17.90 1.38
C SER A 84 10.82 17.15 0.18
N SER A 85 9.86 17.75 -0.53
CA SER A 85 9.23 17.16 -1.71
C SER A 85 8.78 15.70 -1.50
N HIS A 86 8.06 15.43 -0.40
CA HIS A 86 7.57 14.11 0.03
C HIS A 86 8.66 13.14 0.56
N THR A 87 9.93 13.51 0.53
CA THR A 87 11.02 12.70 1.02
C THR A 87 11.31 12.99 2.49
N VAL A 88 11.64 11.96 3.25
CA VAL A 88 11.95 12.04 4.69
C VAL A 88 13.46 12.09 4.90
N PHE A 89 13.91 12.98 5.76
CA PHE A 89 15.31 13.13 6.15
C PHE A 89 15.44 13.13 7.68
N LEU A 90 16.35 12.33 8.18
CA LEU A 90 16.74 12.35 9.59
C LEU A 90 17.78 13.45 9.82
N ASP A 91 17.61 14.29 10.85
CA ASP A 91 18.61 15.30 11.21
C ASP A 91 19.86 14.66 11.86
N ASP A 92 21.01 15.40 11.85
CA ASP A 92 22.29 14.85 12.30
C ASP A 92 22.35 14.57 13.80
N LYS A 93 21.67 15.37 14.62
CA LYS A 93 21.61 15.16 16.05
C LYS A 93 20.81 13.91 16.38
N SER A 94 19.62 13.79 15.80
CA SER A 94 18.77 12.60 16.00
C SER A 94 19.43 11.34 15.48
N PHE A 95 20.18 11.41 14.37
CA PHE A 95 20.98 10.28 13.90
C PHE A 95 21.97 9.80 14.94
N ASN A 96 22.74 10.70 15.55
CA ASN A 96 23.70 10.35 16.59
C ASN A 96 23.03 9.77 17.85
N ASP A 97 21.86 10.32 18.22
CA ASP A 97 21.09 9.84 19.36
C ASP A 97 20.49 8.45 19.12
N PHE A 98 19.96 8.20 17.92
CA PHE A 98 19.28 6.94 17.59
C PHE A 98 20.24 5.80 17.31
N SER A 99 21.38 6.06 16.64
CA SER A 99 22.38 5.03 16.33
C SER A 99 23.05 4.43 17.57
N GLN A 100 23.05 5.17 18.70
CA GLN A 100 23.65 4.71 19.97
C GLN A 100 22.73 3.84 20.83
N VAL A 101 21.41 3.77 20.56
CA VAL A 101 20.41 3.21 21.49
C VAL A 101 19.48 2.19 20.83
N ASN A 102 19.88 1.55 19.76
CA ASN A 102 18.95 0.60 19.12
C ASN A 102 18.95 -0.78 19.80
N LYS A 103 18.30 -0.85 20.97
CA LYS A 103 18.11 -2.08 21.75
C LYS A 103 17.40 -3.19 20.97
N LEU A 104 16.53 -2.81 20.01
CA LEU A 104 15.78 -3.77 19.19
C LEU A 104 16.73 -4.62 18.33
N ILE A 105 17.77 -3.99 17.78
CA ILE A 105 18.75 -4.69 16.93
C ILE A 105 19.68 -5.57 17.74
N ASP A 106 20.05 -5.14 18.95
CA ASP A 106 20.82 -5.96 19.88
C ASP A 106 20.06 -7.25 20.27
N GLU A 107 18.74 -7.14 20.45
CA GLU A 107 17.87 -8.28 20.78
C GLU A 107 17.56 -9.15 19.54
N TYR A 108 17.41 -8.53 18.35
CA TYR A 108 17.01 -9.21 17.11
C TYR A 108 17.95 -8.88 15.94
N PRO A 109 19.20 -9.38 15.92
CA PRO A 109 20.19 -9.02 14.88
C PRO A 109 19.78 -9.39 13.44
N ILE A 110 18.82 -10.31 13.27
CA ILE A 110 18.28 -10.70 11.96
C ILE A 110 17.67 -9.51 11.20
N ILE A 111 17.17 -8.48 11.91
CA ILE A 111 16.60 -7.28 11.31
C ILE A 111 17.63 -6.55 10.45
N ASN A 112 18.91 -6.51 10.87
CA ASN A 112 19.97 -5.92 10.06
C ASN A 112 20.08 -6.60 8.70
N SER A 113 20.17 -7.93 8.67
CA SER A 113 20.31 -8.67 7.41
C SER A 113 19.13 -8.48 6.48
N ILE A 114 17.91 -8.45 7.03
CA ILE A 114 16.70 -8.19 6.25
C ILE A 114 16.71 -6.76 5.71
N SER A 115 17.05 -5.80 6.55
CA SER A 115 17.10 -4.38 6.21
C SER A 115 18.15 -4.11 5.13
N ASP A 116 19.34 -4.70 5.24
CA ASP A 116 20.38 -4.63 4.22
C ASP A 116 19.87 -5.11 2.87
N GLY A 117 19.23 -6.29 2.83
CA GLY A 117 18.64 -6.83 1.59
C GLY A 117 17.58 -5.89 0.96
N ILE A 118 16.76 -5.22 1.78
CA ILE A 118 15.75 -4.28 1.30
C ILE A 118 16.39 -2.99 0.77
N PHE A 119 17.36 -2.42 1.50
CA PHE A 119 17.94 -1.11 1.18
C PHE A 119 19.08 -1.18 0.16
N GLU A 120 19.62 -2.35 -0.12
CA GLU A 120 20.53 -2.59 -1.25
C GLU A 120 19.79 -2.86 -2.57
N ASP A 121 18.49 -3.14 -2.51
CA ASP A 121 17.68 -3.33 -3.70
C ASP A 121 17.49 -2.00 -4.46
N SER A 122 18.06 -1.93 -5.67
CA SER A 122 17.93 -0.78 -6.55
C SER A 122 16.46 -0.42 -6.88
N ASN A 123 15.54 -1.39 -6.78
CA ASN A 123 14.11 -1.20 -7.03
C ASN A 123 13.44 -0.32 -5.98
N LEU A 124 14.04 -0.15 -4.80
CA LEU A 124 13.49 0.69 -3.72
C LEU A 124 13.18 2.13 -4.19
N PHE A 125 13.96 2.65 -5.14
CA PHE A 125 13.78 4.00 -5.69
C PHE A 125 12.68 4.08 -6.75
N PHE A 126 12.26 2.96 -7.31
CA PHE A 126 11.33 2.88 -8.42
C PHE A 126 9.96 2.36 -7.98
N ASN A 127 8.96 2.51 -8.83
CA ASN A 127 7.63 1.93 -8.63
C ASN A 127 7.67 0.39 -8.56
N LYS A 128 8.74 -0.22 -9.06
CA LYS A 128 8.95 -1.67 -9.01
C LYS A 128 8.95 -2.23 -7.60
N PHE A 129 9.55 -1.54 -6.62
CA PHE A 129 9.49 -1.96 -5.22
C PHE A 129 8.03 -2.02 -4.70
N ASP A 130 7.24 -1.00 -5.08
CA ASP A 130 5.84 -0.94 -4.70
C ASP A 130 5.02 -2.04 -5.37
N GLU A 131 5.32 -2.35 -6.62
CA GLU A 131 4.70 -3.43 -7.39
C GLU A 131 5.05 -4.80 -6.82
N ASP A 132 6.32 -5.05 -6.46
CA ASP A 132 6.79 -6.31 -5.87
C ASP A 132 6.09 -6.59 -4.53
N ILE A 133 5.80 -5.55 -3.71
CA ILE A 133 4.97 -5.70 -2.49
C ILE A 133 3.57 -6.25 -2.81
N TYR A 134 2.95 -5.80 -3.91
CA TYR A 134 1.65 -6.33 -4.33
C TYR A 134 1.75 -7.73 -4.90
N LEU A 135 2.79 -8.04 -5.69
CA LEU A 135 3.01 -9.37 -6.25
C LEU A 135 3.23 -10.42 -5.16
N ASP A 136 4.07 -10.09 -4.16
CA ASP A 136 4.51 -11.06 -3.17
C ASP A 136 3.53 -11.22 -1.99
N TYR A 137 2.81 -10.14 -1.62
CA TYR A 137 2.10 -10.09 -0.34
C TYR A 137 0.65 -9.65 -0.42
N ALA A 138 0.12 -9.26 -1.59
CA ALA A 138 -1.28 -8.86 -1.68
C ALA A 138 -2.22 -10.01 -1.27
N PRO A 139 -3.23 -9.74 -0.42
CA PRO A 139 -4.11 -10.78 0.10
C PRO A 139 -5.00 -11.44 -0.96
N PHE A 140 -5.17 -10.81 -2.12
CA PHE A 140 -5.98 -11.31 -3.22
C PHE A 140 -5.24 -11.14 -4.55
N SER A 141 -5.28 -12.17 -5.39
CA SER A 141 -4.59 -12.23 -6.69
C SER A 141 -4.98 -11.09 -7.64
N PHE A 142 -6.23 -10.64 -7.60
CA PHE A 142 -6.72 -9.56 -8.45
C PHE A 142 -6.14 -8.17 -8.11
N MET A 143 -5.58 -7.99 -6.91
CA MET A 143 -5.14 -6.67 -6.46
C MET A 143 -3.98 -6.11 -7.28
N HIS A 144 -3.00 -6.96 -7.64
CA HIS A 144 -1.87 -6.53 -8.43
C HIS A 144 -2.28 -6.07 -9.84
N PRO A 145 -2.94 -6.91 -10.67
CA PRO A 145 -3.34 -6.48 -12.01
C PRO A 145 -4.35 -5.34 -11.97
N PHE A 146 -5.27 -5.31 -11.02
CA PHE A 146 -6.19 -4.19 -10.88
C PHE A 146 -5.45 -2.88 -10.57
N LYS A 147 -4.50 -2.90 -9.65
CA LYS A 147 -3.73 -1.70 -9.26
C LYS A 147 -2.84 -1.22 -10.40
N TYR A 148 -2.00 -2.10 -10.95
CA TYR A 148 -0.92 -1.70 -11.85
C TYR A 148 -1.31 -1.69 -13.33
N VAL A 149 -2.31 -2.45 -13.76
CA VAL A 149 -2.78 -2.44 -15.15
C VAL A 149 -4.02 -1.57 -15.33
N LEU A 150 -4.96 -1.61 -14.40
CA LEU A 150 -6.22 -0.88 -14.55
C LEU A 150 -6.18 0.51 -13.91
N TYR A 151 -5.85 0.60 -12.62
CA TYR A 151 -5.91 1.87 -11.88
C TYR A 151 -4.75 2.81 -12.21
N GLU A 152 -3.50 2.36 -12.18
CA GLU A 152 -2.34 3.21 -12.45
C GLU A 152 -2.39 3.82 -13.86
N THR A 153 -2.89 3.06 -14.83
CA THR A 153 -3.09 3.57 -16.20
C THR A 153 -4.14 4.68 -16.30
N THR A 154 -5.04 4.81 -15.34
CA THR A 154 -6.03 5.91 -15.32
C THR A 154 -5.47 7.23 -14.82
N ILE A 155 -4.27 7.21 -14.20
CA ILE A 155 -3.64 8.38 -13.61
C ILE A 155 -2.35 8.79 -14.33
N ASP A 156 -1.90 8.00 -15.30
CA ASP A 156 -0.70 8.24 -16.09
C ASP A 156 -1.02 8.30 -17.58
N ASP A 157 -0.98 9.52 -18.15
CA ASP A 157 -1.31 9.77 -19.56
C ASP A 157 -0.35 9.08 -20.54
N GLU A 158 0.93 8.83 -20.15
CA GLU A 158 1.91 8.14 -21.00
C GLU A 158 1.63 6.62 -21.03
N LEU A 159 1.36 6.03 -19.88
CA LEU A 159 0.94 4.63 -19.77
C LEU A 159 -0.38 4.41 -20.52
N PHE A 160 -1.30 5.34 -20.39
CA PHE A 160 -2.59 5.28 -21.05
C PHE A 160 -2.48 5.21 -22.59
N SER A 161 -1.62 6.03 -23.18
CA SER A 161 -1.42 6.06 -24.64
C SER A 161 -0.80 4.77 -25.20
N SER A 162 -0.20 3.92 -24.36
CA SER A 162 0.38 2.63 -24.74
C SER A 162 -0.56 1.45 -24.57
N LEU A 163 -1.78 1.68 -24.03
CA LEU A 163 -2.76 0.63 -23.81
C LEU A 163 -3.38 0.12 -25.12
N VAL A 164 -3.34 -1.19 -25.25
CA VAL A 164 -4.16 -1.90 -26.27
C VAL A 164 -5.48 -2.28 -25.60
N SER A 165 -6.59 -1.86 -26.18
CA SER A 165 -7.95 -2.07 -25.64
C SER A 165 -8.23 -3.51 -25.22
N ASP A 166 -7.84 -4.48 -26.07
CA ASP A 166 -8.08 -5.89 -25.82
C ASP A 166 -7.34 -6.42 -24.58
N ASN A 167 -6.10 -5.97 -24.37
CA ASN A 167 -5.34 -6.38 -23.19
C ASN A 167 -5.97 -5.81 -21.90
N TYR A 168 -6.39 -4.55 -21.92
CA TYR A 168 -7.03 -3.91 -20.79
C TYR A 168 -8.33 -4.60 -20.40
N LEU A 169 -9.20 -4.90 -21.39
CA LEU A 169 -10.46 -5.59 -21.16
C LEU A 169 -10.26 -7.00 -20.60
N ASN A 170 -9.29 -7.76 -21.12
CA ASN A 170 -8.98 -9.10 -20.62
C ASN A 170 -8.55 -9.05 -19.14
N VAL A 171 -7.63 -8.17 -18.79
CA VAL A 171 -7.19 -7.99 -17.38
C VAL A 171 -8.37 -7.62 -16.49
N PHE A 172 -9.28 -6.76 -16.98
CA PHE A 172 -10.48 -6.39 -16.22
C PHE A 172 -11.39 -7.60 -15.95
N TYR A 173 -11.67 -8.42 -16.97
CA TYR A 173 -12.51 -9.61 -16.81
C TYR A 173 -11.84 -10.67 -15.91
N ASP A 174 -10.54 -10.85 -16.03
CA ASP A 174 -9.79 -11.74 -15.14
C ASP A 174 -9.90 -11.26 -13.68
N CYS A 175 -9.71 -9.96 -13.42
CA CYS A 175 -9.92 -9.40 -12.08
C CYS A 175 -11.34 -9.62 -11.57
N LEU A 176 -12.37 -9.46 -12.41
CA LEU A 176 -13.76 -9.71 -12.01
C LEU A 176 -14.02 -11.16 -11.66
N SER A 177 -13.41 -12.11 -12.38
CA SER A 177 -13.59 -13.54 -12.14
C SER A 177 -12.99 -13.98 -10.79
N ASP A 178 -11.96 -13.30 -10.35
CA ASP A 178 -11.23 -13.58 -9.12
C ASP A 178 -11.77 -12.84 -7.87
N LEU A 179 -12.81 -12.00 -8.05
CA LEU A 179 -13.41 -11.28 -6.92
C LEU A 179 -14.04 -12.23 -5.92
N PRO A 180 -13.85 -11.99 -4.61
CA PRO A 180 -14.55 -12.72 -3.58
C PRO A 180 -16.07 -12.61 -3.71
N HIS A 181 -16.78 -13.68 -3.35
CA HIS A 181 -18.24 -13.71 -3.36
C HIS A 181 -18.83 -12.89 -2.21
N ASP A 182 -18.72 -11.59 -2.31
CA ASP A 182 -19.34 -10.62 -1.42
C ASP A 182 -20.40 -9.81 -2.19
N LYS A 183 -21.55 -9.58 -1.56
CA LYS A 183 -22.68 -8.90 -2.22
C LYS A 183 -22.29 -7.52 -2.76
N LEU A 184 -21.52 -6.74 -2.01
CA LEU A 184 -21.09 -5.40 -2.42
C LEU A 184 -20.20 -5.47 -3.67
N LEU A 185 -19.27 -6.44 -3.73
CA LEU A 185 -18.40 -6.63 -4.87
C LEU A 185 -19.13 -7.19 -6.09
N VAL A 186 -20.14 -8.04 -5.89
CA VAL A 186 -20.97 -8.57 -7.00
C VAL A 186 -21.78 -7.46 -7.66
N ASP A 187 -22.41 -6.59 -6.89
CA ASP A 187 -23.16 -5.46 -7.43
C ASP A 187 -22.26 -4.54 -8.27
N PHE A 188 -21.03 -4.29 -7.79
CA PHE A 188 -19.98 -3.60 -8.55
C PHE A 188 -19.61 -4.33 -9.84
N SER A 189 -19.34 -5.62 -9.79
CA SER A 189 -18.92 -6.40 -10.94
C SER A 189 -19.98 -6.36 -12.07
N VAL A 190 -21.25 -6.40 -11.72
CA VAL A 190 -22.35 -6.27 -12.70
C VAL A 190 -22.36 -4.90 -13.37
N LEU A 191 -22.18 -3.83 -12.61
CA LEU A 191 -22.13 -2.47 -13.15
C LEU A 191 -20.96 -2.32 -14.14
N PHE A 192 -19.77 -2.76 -13.72
CA PHE A 192 -18.56 -2.65 -14.52
C PHE A 192 -18.58 -3.54 -15.76
N SER A 193 -19.07 -4.76 -15.65
CA SER A 193 -19.27 -5.63 -16.83
C SER A 193 -20.14 -4.97 -17.88
N ARG A 194 -21.19 -4.23 -17.48
CA ARG A 194 -22.03 -3.49 -18.43
C ARG A 194 -21.32 -2.30 -19.09
N LEU A 195 -20.48 -1.60 -18.35
CA LEU A 195 -19.70 -0.49 -18.90
C LEU A 195 -18.68 -1.00 -19.91
N PHE A 196 -17.93 -2.05 -19.55
CA PHE A 196 -16.90 -2.62 -20.41
C PHE A 196 -17.48 -3.35 -21.63
N SER A 197 -18.65 -4.02 -21.52
CA SER A 197 -19.33 -4.61 -22.68
C SER A 197 -19.70 -3.59 -23.77
N ARG A 198 -19.88 -2.32 -23.39
CA ARG A 198 -20.10 -1.25 -24.38
C ARG A 198 -18.81 -0.90 -25.13
N LEU A 199 -17.66 -1.03 -24.48
CA LEU A 199 -16.36 -0.76 -25.09
C LEU A 199 -15.89 -1.89 -25.99
N GLU A 200 -16.27 -3.14 -25.69
CA GLU A 200 -16.02 -4.29 -26.58
C GLU A 200 -16.68 -4.13 -27.96
N LEU A 201 -17.73 -3.32 -28.05
CA LEU A 201 -18.39 -3.03 -29.33
C LEU A 201 -17.62 -1.99 -30.16
N ILE A 202 -16.56 -1.43 -29.64
CA ILE A 202 -15.71 -0.44 -30.30
C ILE A 202 -14.59 -1.19 -31.02
N ASN A 203 -14.63 -1.20 -32.32
CA ASN A 203 -13.67 -1.93 -33.18
C ASN A 203 -12.42 -1.09 -33.54
N ASP A 204 -12.27 0.10 -33.00
CA ASP A 204 -11.21 1.05 -33.33
C ASP A 204 -10.56 1.57 -32.05
N GLU A 205 -9.23 1.43 -31.95
CA GLU A 205 -8.42 1.88 -30.82
C GLU A 205 -8.60 3.39 -30.53
N ASN A 206 -8.70 4.22 -31.57
CA ASN A 206 -8.95 5.65 -31.38
C ASN A 206 -10.32 5.93 -30.77
N GLN A 207 -11.33 5.15 -31.11
CA GLN A 207 -12.66 5.27 -30.52
C GLN A 207 -12.65 4.78 -29.06
N PHE A 208 -11.87 3.75 -28.73
CA PHE A 208 -11.66 3.30 -27.36
C PHE A 208 -11.04 4.42 -26.51
N LEU A 209 -9.93 4.98 -26.98
CA LEU A 209 -9.24 6.09 -26.30
C LEU A 209 -10.15 7.31 -26.10
N ASN A 210 -10.95 7.67 -27.11
CA ASN A 210 -11.91 8.78 -27.02
C ASN A 210 -13.03 8.54 -26.00
N ASN A 211 -13.38 7.29 -25.71
CA ASN A 211 -14.38 6.94 -24.71
C ASN A 211 -13.80 6.71 -23.32
N TRP A 212 -12.48 6.69 -23.19
CA TRP A 212 -11.78 6.39 -21.94
C TRP A 212 -12.17 7.32 -20.79
N GLY A 213 -12.41 8.60 -21.07
CA GLY A 213 -12.85 9.56 -20.04
C GLY A 213 -14.09 9.11 -19.26
N TYR A 214 -14.96 8.29 -19.86
CA TYR A 214 -16.11 7.70 -19.17
C TYR A 214 -15.79 6.51 -18.28
N ILE A 215 -14.56 5.98 -18.37
CA ILE A 215 -14.14 4.77 -17.66
C ILE A 215 -13.20 5.12 -16.50
N ILE A 216 -12.44 6.20 -16.61
CA ILE A 216 -11.46 6.62 -15.60
C ILE A 216 -12.12 6.67 -14.22
N GLN A 217 -13.18 7.44 -14.06
CA GLN A 217 -13.84 7.61 -12.78
C GLN A 217 -14.40 6.28 -12.22
N PRO A 218 -15.13 5.48 -12.97
CA PRO A 218 -15.55 4.16 -12.51
C PRO A 218 -14.41 3.25 -12.08
N VAL A 219 -13.29 3.20 -12.81
CA VAL A 219 -12.13 2.36 -12.44
C VAL A 219 -11.51 2.85 -11.13
N GLN A 220 -11.35 4.17 -10.97
CA GLN A 220 -10.81 4.76 -9.76
C GLN A 220 -11.71 4.49 -8.53
N LEU A 221 -13.04 4.69 -8.69
CA LEU A 221 -14.00 4.39 -7.64
C LEU A 221 -14.03 2.91 -7.27
N SER A 222 -13.87 2.03 -8.26
CA SER A 222 -13.76 0.59 -8.00
C SER A 222 -12.55 0.24 -7.17
N TRP A 223 -11.38 0.77 -7.55
CA TRP A 223 -10.17 0.53 -6.77
C TRP A 223 -10.34 0.99 -5.33
N LEU A 224 -10.87 2.19 -5.10
CA LEU A 224 -11.13 2.70 -3.76
C LEU A 224 -12.12 1.83 -2.98
N THR A 225 -13.16 1.31 -3.65
CA THR A 225 -14.11 0.37 -3.04
C THR A 225 -13.44 -0.93 -2.65
N PHE A 226 -12.65 -1.53 -3.55
CA PHE A 226 -11.90 -2.75 -3.28
C PHE A 226 -10.90 -2.56 -2.13
N ALA A 227 -10.16 -1.49 -2.13
CA ALA A 227 -9.19 -1.22 -1.08
C ALA A 227 -9.87 -1.09 0.31
N ARG A 228 -11.03 -0.40 0.39
CA ARG A 228 -11.82 -0.31 1.62
C ARG A 228 -12.39 -1.66 2.05
N TRP A 229 -12.86 -2.45 1.10
CA TRP A 229 -13.35 -3.80 1.39
C TRP A 229 -12.20 -4.70 1.88
N VAL A 230 -11.04 -4.68 1.22
CA VAL A 230 -9.84 -5.44 1.62
C VAL A 230 -9.40 -5.05 3.02
N ARG A 231 -9.37 -3.77 3.36
CA ARG A 231 -9.04 -3.29 4.71
C ARG A 231 -9.90 -3.94 5.80
N ILE A 232 -11.19 -4.11 5.53
CA ILE A 232 -12.12 -4.74 6.48
C ILE A 232 -11.84 -6.23 6.68
N HIS A 233 -11.33 -6.92 5.65
CA HIS A 233 -11.16 -8.37 5.64
C HIS A 233 -9.69 -8.82 5.79
N ASN A 234 -8.74 -7.90 5.64
CA ASN A 234 -7.33 -8.19 5.75
C ASN A 234 -6.59 -7.10 6.56
N HIS A 235 -6.51 -7.33 7.85
CA HIS A 235 -5.84 -6.47 8.84
C HIS A 235 -5.33 -7.32 9.99
N ASP A 236 -4.35 -6.79 10.73
CA ASP A 236 -3.91 -7.40 11.98
C ASP A 236 -4.95 -7.19 13.10
N GLY A 237 -4.96 -8.08 14.07
CA GLY A 237 -5.91 -8.05 15.20
C GLY A 237 -5.88 -6.78 16.05
N PHE A 238 -4.85 -5.95 15.90
CA PHE A 238 -4.76 -4.61 16.49
C PHE A 238 -5.93 -3.70 16.07
N TYR A 239 -6.43 -3.87 14.84
CA TYR A 239 -7.49 -3.04 14.24
C TYR A 239 -8.90 -3.60 14.39
N ASN A 240 -9.11 -4.64 15.21
CA ASN A 240 -10.42 -5.26 15.37
C ASN A 240 -11.53 -4.27 15.81
N ASP A 241 -11.18 -3.29 16.63
CA ASP A 241 -12.14 -2.28 17.12
C ASP A 241 -12.51 -1.25 16.03
N ASP A 242 -11.71 -1.11 14.98
CA ASP A 242 -11.92 -0.18 13.88
C ASP A 242 -12.85 -0.72 12.79
N ILE A 243 -13.07 -2.04 12.73
CA ILE A 243 -13.88 -2.70 11.67
C ILE A 243 -15.26 -2.08 11.52
N GLY A 244 -15.91 -1.76 12.64
CA GLY A 244 -17.25 -1.13 12.62
C GLY A 244 -17.25 0.23 11.93
N SER A 245 -16.24 1.04 12.20
CA SER A 245 -16.05 2.34 11.55
C SER A 245 -15.76 2.17 10.06
N TRP A 246 -14.84 1.27 9.69
CA TRP A 246 -14.49 1.01 8.30
C TRP A 246 -15.66 0.50 7.46
N LYS A 247 -16.52 -0.36 8.03
CA LYS A 247 -17.77 -0.80 7.36
C LYS A 247 -18.70 0.36 7.08
N ASN A 248 -18.91 1.24 8.07
CA ASN A 248 -19.74 2.42 7.91
C ASN A 248 -19.19 3.38 6.85
N GLU A 249 -17.86 3.56 6.81
CA GLU A 249 -17.19 4.35 5.77
C GLU A 249 -17.40 3.76 4.36
N LEU A 250 -17.24 2.44 4.21
CA LEU A 250 -17.47 1.76 2.94
C LEU A 250 -18.93 1.88 2.48
N GLU A 251 -19.89 1.63 3.37
CA GLU A 251 -21.32 1.77 3.04
C GLU A 251 -21.68 3.20 2.65
N LYS A 252 -21.13 4.19 3.35
CA LYS A 252 -21.33 5.61 3.03
C LYS A 252 -20.74 5.93 1.65
N PHE A 253 -19.51 5.51 1.39
CA PHE A 253 -18.83 5.71 0.10
C PHE A 253 -19.64 5.11 -1.07
N ILE A 254 -20.14 3.89 -0.92
CA ILE A 254 -20.96 3.24 -1.94
C ILE A 254 -22.27 4.02 -2.20
N ARG A 255 -22.89 4.61 -1.17
CA ARG A 255 -24.14 5.37 -1.34
C ARG A 255 -23.95 6.74 -1.95
N GLU A 256 -22.85 7.42 -1.65
CA GLU A 256 -22.61 8.83 -2.00
C GLU A 256 -21.82 8.97 -3.30
N ASP A 257 -20.88 8.08 -3.55
CA ASP A 257 -19.90 8.20 -4.64
C ASP A 257 -20.05 7.11 -5.72
N SER A 258 -20.92 6.10 -5.50
CA SER A 258 -21.18 5.11 -6.55
C SER A 258 -22.13 5.66 -7.60
N PRO A 259 -21.81 5.48 -8.89
CA PRO A 259 -22.64 5.99 -10.01
C PRO A 259 -24.01 5.33 -10.10
#